data_3eab101eb99c2ee2ad919036abf5770a
#
_entry.id   3eab101eb99c2ee2ad919036abf5770a
#
_cell.length_a   1.000
_cell.length_b   1.000
_cell.length_c   1.000
_cell.angle_alpha   90.00
_cell.angle_beta   90.00
_cell.angle_gamma   90.00
#
_symmetry.space_group_name_H-M   'P 1'
#
loop_
_entity.id
_entity.type
_entity.pdbx_description
1 polymer ?
#
loop_
_entity_poly.entity_id
_entity_poly.type
_entity_poly.pdbx_seq_one_letter_code
_entity_poly.pdbx_strand_id
1 'polypeptide(L)'
;EIGVRLVGSEMCIRDRGADVLYTDVWVSMGEPIEVWAERIHDLAPYQINQELMNIAGSKAVFMHCLPAYHDHKTKVGREMGEKFGREAMEVTDEVFESPASIVFDEAENRMHSIKAVLVATIGR
;
A
#
# COMPACT_ATOMS: atom_id res chain seq x y z
N GLU A 1 17.27 19.08 -16.53
CA GLU A 1 17.35 17.61 -16.46
C GLU A 1 17.28 17.19 -15.00
N ILE A 2 16.10 16.81 -14.54
CA ILE A 2 15.94 16.17 -13.24
C ILE A 2 16.28 14.70 -13.50
N GLY A 3 17.48 14.29 -13.12
CA GLY A 3 17.97 12.94 -13.40
C GLY A 3 17.16 11.89 -12.63
N VAL A 4 16.96 10.73 -13.24
CA VAL A 4 16.31 9.52 -12.71
C VAL A 4 16.86 9.07 -11.33
N ARG A 5 17.93 9.66 -10.86
CA ARG A 5 18.57 9.43 -9.55
C ARG A 5 17.86 10.11 -8.37
N LEU A 6 16.95 11.04 -8.63
CA LEU A 6 16.27 11.80 -7.56
C LEU A 6 15.06 11.07 -6.97
N VAL A 7 14.40 10.21 -7.75
CA VAL A 7 13.17 9.52 -7.31
C VAL A 7 13.41 8.69 -6.03
N GLY A 8 14.47 7.88 -5.97
CA GLY A 8 14.79 7.10 -4.77
C GLY A 8 15.26 7.94 -3.58
N SER A 9 16.01 9.03 -3.82
CA SER A 9 16.49 9.91 -2.74
C SER A 9 15.39 10.84 -2.20
N GLU A 10 14.44 11.27 -3.03
CA GLU A 10 13.30 12.08 -2.60
C GLU A 10 12.34 11.27 -1.74
N MET A 11 12.11 9.99 -2.05
CA MET A 11 11.33 9.09 -1.18
C MET A 11 11.95 8.97 0.20
N CYS A 12 13.26 8.68 0.28
CA CYS A 12 13.95 8.57 1.56
C CYS A 12 13.92 9.87 2.37
N ILE A 13 13.94 11.04 1.72
CA ILE A 13 13.85 12.34 2.40
C ILE A 13 12.42 12.58 2.89
N ARG A 14 11.42 12.30 2.08
CA ARG A 14 9.99 12.46 2.40
C ARG A 14 9.57 11.55 3.55
N ASP A 15 9.98 10.29 3.49
CA ASP A 15 9.48 9.23 4.36
C ASP A 15 10.27 9.13 5.68
N ARG A 16 11.42 9.80 5.78
CA ARG A 16 12.23 9.81 6.99
C ARG A 16 11.49 10.45 8.17
N GLY A 17 11.25 9.65 9.21
CA GLY A 17 10.55 10.08 10.43
C GLY A 17 9.04 10.25 10.23
N ALA A 18 8.48 9.65 9.19
CA ALA A 18 7.03 9.59 9.00
C ALA A 18 6.41 8.70 10.09
N ASP A 19 5.30 9.13 10.67
CA ASP A 19 4.56 8.33 11.66
C ASP A 19 3.71 7.25 10.99
N VAL A 20 3.29 7.48 9.74
CA VAL A 20 2.40 6.59 8.98
C VAL A 20 2.90 6.47 7.55
N LEU A 21 3.04 5.23 7.06
CA LEU A 21 3.18 4.92 5.64
C LEU A 21 1.87 4.32 5.14
N TYR A 22 1.23 5.03 4.20
CA TYR A 22 -0.06 4.65 3.64
C TYR A 22 0.05 4.41 2.14
N THR A 23 -0.49 3.30 1.65
CA THR A 23 -0.57 3.03 0.21
C THR A 23 -1.94 2.47 -0.18
N ASP A 24 -2.21 2.49 -1.47
CA ASP A 24 -3.35 1.85 -2.12
C ASP A 24 -2.85 0.86 -3.17
N VAL A 25 -3.71 0.05 -3.73
CA VAL A 25 -3.39 -0.83 -4.86
C VAL A 25 -2.90 -0.02 -6.06
N TRP A 26 -1.93 -0.54 -6.79
CA TRP A 26 -1.43 0.12 -7.98
C TRP A 26 -2.42 0.11 -9.15
N VAL A 27 -3.29 -0.89 -9.18
CA VAL A 27 -4.33 -1.04 -10.21
C VAL A 27 -5.66 -1.34 -9.55
N SER A 28 -6.65 -0.52 -9.82
CA SER A 28 -7.99 -0.69 -9.26
C SER A 28 -8.69 -1.93 -9.81
N MET A 29 -9.58 -2.50 -8.98
CA MET A 29 -10.41 -3.64 -9.43
C MET A 29 -11.25 -3.24 -10.65
N GLY A 30 -11.16 -4.05 -11.71
CA GLY A 30 -11.91 -3.83 -12.96
C GLY A 30 -11.14 -3.06 -14.03
N GLU A 31 -9.95 -2.54 -13.77
CA GLU A 31 -9.10 -1.98 -14.81
C GLU A 31 -8.57 -3.09 -15.76
N PRO A 32 -8.39 -2.77 -17.06
CA PRO A 32 -7.88 -3.73 -18.04
C PRO A 32 -6.46 -4.20 -17.69
N ILE A 33 -6.15 -5.43 -18.09
CA ILE A 33 -4.86 -6.05 -17.77
C ILE A 33 -3.67 -5.32 -18.43
N GLU A 34 -3.92 -4.61 -19.49
CA GLU A 34 -2.92 -3.82 -20.22
C GLU A 34 -2.36 -2.68 -19.37
N VAL A 35 -3.17 -2.13 -18.46
CA VAL A 35 -2.76 -1.05 -17.54
C VAL A 35 -1.74 -1.53 -16.51
N TRP A 36 -1.75 -2.81 -16.15
CA TRP A 36 -0.90 -3.36 -15.10
C TRP A 36 0.59 -3.21 -15.41
N ALA A 37 1.00 -3.45 -16.65
CA ALA A 37 2.43 -3.38 -17.02
C ALA A 37 3.00 -1.97 -16.81
N GLU A 38 2.27 -0.95 -17.26
CA GLU A 38 2.65 0.45 -17.13
C GLU A 38 2.68 0.87 -15.64
N ARG A 39 1.59 0.56 -14.89
CA ARG A 39 1.49 0.90 -13.47
C ARG A 39 2.56 0.23 -12.63
N ILE A 40 2.84 -1.05 -12.87
CA ILE A 40 3.91 -1.78 -12.17
C ILE A 40 5.26 -1.15 -12.47
N HIS A 41 5.54 -0.81 -13.74
CA HIS A 41 6.78 -0.15 -14.12
C HIS A 41 6.96 1.19 -13.39
N ASP A 42 5.93 2.02 -13.37
CA ASP A 42 6.00 3.37 -12.82
C ASP A 42 5.99 3.38 -11.28
N LEU A 43 5.24 2.46 -10.67
CA LEU A 43 5.02 2.44 -9.23
C LEU A 43 5.93 1.49 -8.45
N ALA A 44 6.64 0.58 -9.14
CA ALA A 44 7.56 -0.35 -8.47
C ALA A 44 8.60 0.32 -7.55
N PRO A 45 9.16 1.51 -7.89
CA PRO A 45 10.07 2.23 -7.00
C PRO A 45 9.42 2.72 -5.70
N TYR A 46 8.08 2.73 -5.64
CA TYR A 46 7.29 3.23 -4.50
C TYR A 46 6.70 2.11 -3.64
N GLN A 47 7.10 0.85 -3.88
CA GLN A 47 6.68 -0.28 -3.06
C GLN A 47 7.09 -0.05 -1.59
N ILE A 48 6.14 -0.23 -0.68
CA ILE A 48 6.44 -0.21 0.76
C ILE A 48 7.06 -1.55 1.14
N ASN A 49 8.28 -1.48 1.62
CA ASN A 49 9.10 -2.61 2.06
C ASN A 49 9.74 -2.32 3.41
N GLN A 50 10.45 -3.30 3.97
CA GLN A 50 11.09 -3.17 5.27
C GLN A 50 12.16 -2.06 5.32
N GLU A 51 12.87 -1.81 4.21
CA GLU A 51 13.85 -0.73 4.15
C GLU A 51 13.17 0.64 4.32
N LEU A 52 12.03 0.85 3.64
CA LEU A 52 11.25 2.08 3.76
C LEU A 52 10.67 2.27 5.17
N MET A 53 10.16 1.18 5.78
CA MET A 53 9.72 1.20 7.19
C MET A 53 10.85 1.58 8.14
N ASN A 54 12.06 1.07 7.91
CA ASN A 54 13.23 1.42 8.72
C ASN A 54 13.64 2.89 8.57
N ILE A 55 13.49 3.48 7.37
CA ILE A 55 13.73 4.90 7.11
C ILE A 55 12.71 5.77 7.84
N ALA A 56 11.45 5.38 7.85
CA ALA A 56 10.40 6.06 8.61
C ALA A 56 10.68 6.01 10.12
N GLY A 57 11.10 4.86 10.61
CA GLY A 57 11.53 4.68 12.01
C GLY A 57 10.68 3.67 12.77
N SER A 58 11.16 3.28 13.94
CA SER A 58 10.59 2.19 14.74
C SER A 58 9.18 2.44 15.30
N LYS A 59 8.67 3.65 15.18
CA LYS A 59 7.31 4.02 15.61
C LYS A 59 6.34 4.12 14.45
N ALA A 60 6.84 4.07 13.21
CA ALA A 60 6.01 4.16 12.02
C ALA A 60 5.05 2.97 11.93
N VAL A 61 3.81 3.26 11.56
CA VAL A 61 2.81 2.24 11.26
C VAL A 61 2.52 2.19 9.77
N PHE A 62 2.13 0.99 9.31
CA PHE A 62 1.70 0.76 7.94
C PHE A 62 0.17 0.69 7.87
N MET A 63 -0.41 1.37 6.87
CA MET A 63 -1.84 1.40 6.59
C MET A 63 -2.12 1.10 5.12
N HIS A 64 -3.27 0.51 4.84
CA HIS A 64 -3.75 0.19 3.50
C HIS A 64 -5.26 0.04 3.48
N CYS A 65 -5.92 0.64 2.51
CA CYS A 65 -7.40 0.64 2.42
C CYS A 65 -8.04 -0.70 2.04
N LEU A 66 -7.24 -1.74 1.79
CA LEU A 66 -7.67 -3.08 1.38
C LEU A 66 -8.64 -3.10 0.15
N PRO A 67 -8.56 -4.13 -0.71
CA PRO A 67 -7.65 -5.27 -0.66
C PRO A 67 -6.20 -4.90 -0.99
N ALA A 68 -5.22 -5.70 -0.55
CA ALA A 68 -3.81 -5.55 -0.87
C ALA A 68 -3.29 -6.75 -1.67
N TYR A 69 -2.28 -6.52 -2.52
CA TYR A 69 -1.63 -7.58 -3.30
C TYR A 69 -0.19 -7.80 -2.81
N HIS A 70 -0.07 -8.29 -1.59
CA HIS A 70 1.20 -8.51 -0.89
C HIS A 70 1.73 -9.95 -1.04
N ASP A 71 0.89 -10.89 -1.51
CA ASP A 71 1.25 -12.32 -1.66
C ASP A 71 0.50 -12.99 -2.84
N HIS A 72 0.69 -14.31 -2.99
CA HIS A 72 0.05 -15.14 -4.01
C HIS A 72 -1.15 -15.96 -3.50
N LYS A 73 -1.66 -15.69 -2.29
CA LYS A 73 -2.80 -16.44 -1.73
C LYS A 73 -4.10 -16.08 -2.42
N THR A 74 -4.25 -14.84 -2.89
CA THR A 74 -5.41 -14.44 -3.68
C THR A 74 -5.27 -14.86 -5.15
N LYS A 75 -6.40 -15.06 -5.84
CA LYS A 75 -6.40 -15.39 -7.27
C LYS A 75 -5.71 -14.32 -8.10
N VAL A 76 -6.06 -13.06 -7.90
CA VAL A 76 -5.48 -11.92 -8.64
C VAL A 76 -4.01 -11.74 -8.31
N GLY A 77 -3.61 -11.81 -7.04
CA GLY A 77 -2.22 -11.71 -6.62
C GLY A 77 -1.34 -12.77 -7.30
N ARG A 78 -1.84 -14.01 -7.40
CA ARG A 78 -1.14 -15.10 -8.09
C ARG A 78 -1.03 -14.88 -9.59
N GLU A 79 -2.16 -14.63 -10.26
CA GLU A 79 -2.19 -14.42 -11.71
C GLU A 79 -1.30 -13.25 -12.15
N MET A 80 -1.35 -12.13 -11.41
CA MET A 80 -0.55 -10.95 -11.72
C MET A 80 0.91 -11.16 -11.31
N GLY A 81 1.16 -11.78 -10.17
CA GLY A 81 2.50 -12.12 -9.71
C GLY A 81 3.24 -13.02 -10.69
N GLU A 82 2.62 -14.10 -11.15
CA GLU A 82 3.18 -15.00 -12.17
C GLU A 82 3.40 -14.29 -13.51
N LYS A 83 2.43 -13.47 -13.95
CA LYS A 83 2.52 -12.75 -15.22
C LYS A 83 3.62 -11.71 -15.25
N PHE A 84 3.83 -10.98 -14.16
CA PHE A 84 4.79 -9.90 -14.08
C PHE A 84 6.07 -10.25 -13.32
N GLY A 85 6.20 -11.50 -12.85
CA GLY A 85 7.39 -12.01 -12.15
C GLY A 85 7.64 -11.32 -10.81
N ARG A 86 6.58 -11.00 -10.06
CA ARG A 86 6.66 -10.32 -8.77
C ARG A 86 5.94 -11.12 -7.69
N GLU A 87 6.51 -11.18 -6.50
CA GLU A 87 5.88 -11.82 -5.35
C GLU A 87 4.86 -10.91 -4.65
N ALA A 88 5.10 -9.61 -4.70
CA ALA A 88 4.25 -8.59 -4.10
C ALA A 88 4.18 -7.34 -4.99
N MET A 89 3.10 -6.58 -4.90
CA MET A 89 2.87 -5.34 -5.65
C MET A 89 3.20 -4.12 -4.76
N GLU A 90 2.22 -3.41 -4.25
CA GLU A 90 2.35 -2.14 -3.55
C GLU A 90 3.03 -2.23 -2.16
N VAL A 91 3.00 -3.41 -1.55
CA VAL A 91 3.61 -3.69 -0.24
C VAL A 91 4.16 -5.10 -0.20
N THR A 92 5.26 -5.33 0.49
CA THR A 92 5.80 -6.67 0.73
C THR A 92 5.02 -7.41 1.81
N ASP A 93 4.94 -8.75 1.72
CA ASP A 93 4.28 -9.61 2.71
C ASP A 93 4.87 -9.40 4.12
N GLU A 94 6.20 -9.21 4.20
CA GLU A 94 6.91 -8.94 5.46
C GLU A 94 6.37 -7.70 6.18
N VAL A 95 6.10 -6.61 5.46
CA VAL A 95 5.54 -5.38 6.04
C VAL A 95 4.05 -5.56 6.35
N PHE A 96 3.29 -6.15 5.42
CA PHE A 96 1.86 -6.34 5.57
C PHE A 96 1.50 -7.18 6.80
N GLU A 97 2.24 -8.25 7.06
CA GLU A 97 2.04 -9.16 8.20
C GLU A 97 2.84 -8.75 9.47
N SER A 98 3.53 -7.60 9.43
CA SER A 98 4.32 -7.13 10.56
C SER A 98 3.47 -6.57 11.70
N PRO A 99 4.00 -6.49 12.94
CA PRO A 99 3.34 -5.80 14.05
C PRO A 99 3.12 -4.29 13.83
N ALA A 100 3.80 -3.68 12.86
CA ALA A 100 3.61 -2.28 12.48
C ALA A 100 2.40 -2.08 11.56
N SER A 101 1.86 -3.15 10.99
CA SER A 101 0.68 -3.10 10.12
C SER A 101 -0.59 -2.98 10.95
N ILE A 102 -1.36 -1.93 10.73
CA ILE A 102 -2.66 -1.67 11.38
C ILE A 102 -3.81 -1.67 10.37
N VAL A 103 -3.65 -2.38 9.26
CA VAL A 103 -4.62 -2.41 8.14
C VAL A 103 -5.98 -2.95 8.56
N PHE A 104 -6.03 -3.92 9.47
CA PHE A 104 -7.30 -4.49 9.95
C PHE A 104 -7.99 -3.58 10.96
N ASP A 105 -7.22 -2.89 11.82
CA ASP A 105 -7.76 -1.87 12.73
C ASP A 105 -8.34 -0.68 11.93
N GLU A 106 -7.67 -0.29 10.85
CA GLU A 106 -8.16 0.72 9.91
C GLU A 106 -9.48 0.27 9.27
N ALA A 107 -9.53 -0.96 8.76
CA ALA A 107 -10.72 -1.52 8.13
C ALA A 107 -11.92 -1.58 9.11
N GLU A 108 -11.70 -1.98 10.35
CA GLU A 108 -12.71 -1.97 11.40
C GLU A 108 -13.17 -0.54 11.71
N ASN A 109 -12.24 0.39 11.83
CA ASN A 109 -12.53 1.79 12.15
C ASN A 109 -13.36 2.48 11.07
N ARG A 110 -13.27 2.06 9.81
CA ARG A 110 -14.13 2.53 8.72
C ARG A 110 -15.62 2.29 9.03
N MET A 111 -15.96 1.13 9.58
CA MET A 111 -17.33 0.84 10.00
C MET A 111 -17.81 1.83 11.07
N HIS A 112 -17.00 2.09 12.07
CA HIS A 112 -17.31 3.03 13.15
C HIS A 112 -17.47 4.47 12.63
N SER A 113 -16.60 4.92 11.74
CA SER A 113 -16.66 6.25 11.14
C SER A 113 -17.94 6.45 10.32
N ILE A 114 -18.29 5.49 9.46
CA ILE A 114 -19.53 5.53 8.67
C ILE A 114 -20.75 5.53 9.59
N LYS A 115 -20.76 4.67 10.61
CA LYS A 115 -21.85 4.64 11.61
C LYS A 115 -22.01 5.98 12.33
N ALA A 116 -20.91 6.62 12.71
CA ALA A 116 -20.95 7.92 13.35
C ALA A 116 -21.55 9.02 12.42
N VAL A 117 -21.16 9.02 11.14
CA VAL A 117 -21.73 9.91 10.13
C VAL A 117 -23.24 9.68 9.96
N LEU A 118 -23.67 8.43 9.84
CA LEU A 118 -25.09 8.08 9.72
C LEU A 118 -25.89 8.55 10.94
N VAL A 119 -25.39 8.32 12.15
CA VAL A 119 -26.04 8.81 13.37
C VAL A 119 -26.13 10.33 13.40
N ALA A 120 -25.07 11.03 13.01
CA ALA A 120 -25.05 12.49 12.99
C ALA A 120 -25.98 13.12 11.94
N THR A 121 -26.23 12.41 10.83
CA THR A 121 -26.99 12.97 9.68
C THR A 121 -28.44 12.51 9.64
N ILE A 122 -28.73 11.27 9.97
CA ILE A 122 -30.08 10.68 9.87
C ILE A 122 -30.60 10.05 11.17
N GLY A 123 -29.78 10.00 12.21
CA GLY A 123 -30.13 9.43 13.52
C GLY A 123 -30.95 10.39 14.39
N ARG A 124 -32.10 10.81 13.92
CA ARG A 124 -33.07 11.60 14.69
C ARG A 124 -34.19 10.73 15.22
#